data_a6356644d908803d8a1dabfc45016a74
#
_entry.id   a6356644d908803d8a1dabfc45016a74
#
_cell.length_a   1.000
_cell.length_b   1.000
_cell.length_c   1.000
_cell.angle_alpha   90.00
_cell.angle_beta   90.00
_cell.angle_gamma   90.00
#
_symmetry.space_group_name_H-M   'P 1'
#
loop_
_entity.id
_entity.type
_entity.pdbx_description
1 polymer ?
#
loop_
_entity_poly.entity_id
_entity_poly.type
_entity_poly.pdbx_seq_one_letter_code
_entity_poly.pdbx_strand_id
1 'polypeptide(L)'
;MTNFTGKQAIVTGAGSGIGAALARALVAAGADVSCTDIDGEAAERTAAAATGPGTACFARLDVTDAAAVQAAVDEVVSRTGRLDLMFNNAGIVWGGDTELITLDQWNAIIDVNIRGVVHGVAAAYPVMIRQGHGHIVNTASMAGLAATGLLTSYVMSKHAVVGLSLALRSEAAGHGVGVLAVCPGAVQTPILDKGAVGDFAGRSFFLEGQGTKNAYDPDRLARETLHAVGRNRALLVVPKTAYAEWLFARIAPNTLQRMSVRFVAKQRAK
;
A
#
# COMPACT_ATOMS: atom_id res chain seq x y z
N MET A 1 -15.31 17.38 2.18
CA MET A 1 -14.08 16.59 2.47
C MET A 1 -14.40 15.65 3.62
N THR A 2 -13.87 14.43 3.63
CA THR A 2 -14.02 13.53 4.78
C THR A 2 -13.25 14.14 5.95
N ASN A 3 -13.89 14.30 7.09
CA ASN A 3 -13.29 14.91 8.28
C ASN A 3 -12.60 13.84 9.11
N PHE A 4 -11.32 14.01 9.40
CA PHE A 4 -10.51 13.13 10.24
C PHE A 4 -10.01 13.83 11.51
N THR A 5 -10.62 14.96 11.88
CA THR A 5 -10.23 15.75 13.06
C THR A 5 -10.16 14.89 14.33
N GLY A 6 -9.01 14.92 14.99
CA GLY A 6 -8.73 14.17 16.22
C GLY A 6 -8.59 12.67 16.05
N LYS A 7 -8.54 12.15 14.80
CA LYS A 7 -8.26 10.73 14.53
C LYS A 7 -6.78 10.45 14.65
N GLN A 8 -6.45 9.32 15.28
CA GLN A 8 -5.08 8.85 15.44
C GLN A 8 -4.74 7.87 14.33
N ALA A 9 -3.68 8.15 13.56
CA ALA A 9 -3.27 7.38 12.41
C ALA A 9 -1.80 6.95 12.48
N ILE A 10 -1.50 5.73 12.05
CA ILE A 10 -0.14 5.27 11.76
C ILE A 10 -0.05 5.04 10.25
N VAL A 11 1.02 5.54 9.62
CA VAL A 11 1.33 5.30 8.21
C VAL A 11 2.72 4.69 8.11
N THR A 12 2.82 3.45 7.63
CA THR A 12 4.11 2.78 7.38
C THR A 12 4.63 3.09 5.99
N GLY A 13 5.95 3.16 5.81
CA GLY A 13 6.54 3.60 4.55
C GLY A 13 6.22 5.07 4.24
N ALA A 14 6.13 5.90 5.27
CA ALA A 14 5.74 7.31 5.16
C ALA A 14 6.87 8.22 4.66
N GLY A 15 8.09 7.73 4.53
CA GLY A 15 9.24 8.53 4.08
C GLY A 15 9.18 8.98 2.63
N SER A 16 8.36 8.34 1.78
CA SER A 16 8.29 8.70 0.36
C SER A 16 6.96 8.30 -0.29
N GLY A 17 6.76 8.72 -1.53
CA GLY A 17 5.72 8.24 -2.43
C GLY A 17 4.31 8.30 -1.87
N ILE A 18 3.59 7.17 -1.92
CA ILE A 18 2.20 7.05 -1.47
C ILE A 18 2.09 7.30 0.04
N GLY A 19 3.00 6.76 0.85
CA GLY A 19 2.97 6.93 2.30
C GLY A 19 3.12 8.39 2.73
N ALA A 20 4.07 9.10 2.13
CA ALA A 20 4.25 10.53 2.37
C ALA A 20 3.01 11.35 1.94
N ALA A 21 2.41 11.02 0.81
CA ALA A 21 1.19 11.68 0.35
C ALA A 21 -0.02 11.41 1.27
N LEU A 22 -0.15 10.16 1.77
CA LEU A 22 -1.18 9.78 2.74
C LEU A 22 -1.02 10.55 4.04
N ALA A 23 0.21 10.63 4.58
CA ALA A 23 0.49 11.35 5.82
C ALA A 23 0.11 12.84 5.70
N ARG A 24 0.56 13.52 4.62
CA ARG A 24 0.19 14.92 4.37
C ARG A 24 -1.33 15.10 4.22
N ALA A 25 -2.00 14.22 3.48
CA ALA A 25 -3.44 14.31 3.28
C ALA A 25 -4.25 14.09 4.58
N LEU A 26 -3.78 13.19 5.46
CA LEU A 26 -4.38 12.94 6.77
C LEU A 26 -4.24 14.18 7.68
N VAL A 27 -3.03 14.76 7.79
CA VAL A 27 -2.81 15.98 8.58
C VAL A 27 -3.65 17.14 8.05
N ALA A 28 -3.71 17.31 6.73
CA ALA A 28 -4.57 18.33 6.10
C ALA A 28 -6.08 18.10 6.37
N ALA A 29 -6.49 16.85 6.62
CA ALA A 29 -7.86 16.48 7.00
C ALA A 29 -8.11 16.49 8.52
N GLY A 30 -7.11 16.88 9.33
CA GLY A 30 -7.21 17.07 10.79
C GLY A 30 -6.82 15.86 11.64
N ALA A 31 -6.23 14.82 11.06
CA ALA A 31 -5.74 13.67 11.81
C ALA A 31 -4.35 13.94 12.43
N ASP A 32 -4.09 13.29 13.57
CA ASP A 32 -2.75 13.20 14.14
C ASP A 32 -2.07 11.94 13.62
N VAL A 33 -0.91 12.10 13.00
CA VAL A 33 -0.27 11.06 12.19
C VAL A 33 1.11 10.69 12.74
N SER A 34 1.33 9.42 13.02
CA SER A 34 2.66 8.83 13.18
C SER A 34 3.19 8.40 11.82
N CYS A 35 4.13 9.18 11.27
CA CYS A 35 4.86 8.88 10.06
C CYS A 35 5.98 7.88 10.39
N THR A 36 5.90 6.64 9.90
CA THR A 36 6.92 5.63 10.19
C THR A 36 7.56 5.11 8.91
N ASP A 37 8.88 4.95 8.93
CA ASP A 37 9.67 4.41 7.81
C ASP A 37 10.94 3.74 8.34
N ILE A 38 11.51 2.81 7.57
CA ILE A 38 12.84 2.26 7.88
C ILE A 38 13.93 3.34 7.78
N ASP A 39 13.72 4.35 6.92
CA ASP A 39 14.48 5.59 6.87
C ASP A 39 13.79 6.64 7.76
N GLY A 40 14.24 6.72 9.02
CA GLY A 40 13.70 7.66 10.01
C GLY A 40 13.80 9.12 9.59
N GLU A 41 14.90 9.51 8.91
CA GLU A 41 15.08 10.89 8.41
C GLU A 41 14.06 11.22 7.30
N ALA A 42 13.75 10.25 6.43
CA ALA A 42 12.73 10.44 5.41
C ALA A 42 11.32 10.58 6.05
N ALA A 43 11.03 9.83 7.10
CA ALA A 43 9.79 9.97 7.88
C ALA A 43 9.71 11.34 8.56
N GLU A 44 10.84 11.83 9.14
CA GLU A 44 10.95 13.16 9.73
C GLU A 44 10.66 14.27 8.72
N ARG A 45 11.31 14.22 7.55
CA ARG A 45 11.05 15.18 6.46
C ARG A 45 9.57 15.22 6.06
N THR A 46 8.92 14.05 6.00
CA THR A 46 7.49 13.98 5.70
C THR A 46 6.63 14.60 6.80
N ALA A 47 6.92 14.30 8.05
CA ALA A 47 6.20 14.87 9.20
C ALA A 47 6.36 16.40 9.24
N ALA A 48 7.57 16.92 9.05
CA ALA A 48 7.86 18.34 9.02
C ALA A 48 7.17 19.08 7.85
N ALA A 49 7.01 18.41 6.70
CA ALA A 49 6.34 18.95 5.52
C ALA A 49 4.80 18.86 5.58
N ALA A 50 4.24 18.11 6.52
CA ALA A 50 2.80 17.94 6.65
C ALA A 50 2.19 19.18 7.31
N THR A 51 1.24 19.82 6.63
CA THR A 51 0.58 21.05 7.11
C THR A 51 -0.93 20.86 7.13
N GLY A 52 -1.58 21.42 8.15
CA GLY A 52 -3.04 21.34 8.30
C GLY A 52 -3.51 21.47 9.74
N PRO A 53 -4.79 21.20 9.99
CA PRO A 53 -5.35 21.25 11.35
C PRO A 53 -4.87 20.10 12.27
N GLY A 54 -4.39 18.98 11.70
CA GLY A 54 -3.83 17.88 12.46
C GLY A 54 -2.34 18.06 12.75
N THR A 55 -1.75 17.06 13.40
CA THR A 55 -0.32 17.04 13.74
C THR A 55 0.39 15.84 13.11
N ALA A 56 1.71 15.89 12.99
CA ALA A 56 2.52 14.76 12.59
C ALA A 56 3.71 14.57 13.54
N CYS A 57 3.98 13.33 13.90
CA CYS A 57 5.25 12.90 14.49
C CYS A 57 5.89 11.84 13.60
N PHE A 58 7.13 11.49 13.90
CA PHE A 58 7.86 10.48 13.12
C PHE A 58 8.57 9.48 14.03
N ALA A 59 8.80 8.29 13.48
CA ALA A 59 9.66 7.27 14.08
C ALA A 59 10.31 6.39 13.01
N ARG A 60 11.50 5.89 13.31
CA ARG A 60 12.08 4.82 12.51
C ARG A 60 11.35 3.52 12.83
N LEU A 61 10.89 2.80 11.81
CA LEU A 61 10.18 1.53 11.96
C LEU A 61 10.52 0.58 10.80
N ASP A 62 11.05 -0.58 11.13
CA ASP A 62 11.14 -1.71 10.23
C ASP A 62 9.88 -2.57 10.38
N VAL A 63 9.06 -2.64 9.32
CA VAL A 63 7.81 -3.42 9.36
C VAL A 63 8.04 -4.94 9.39
N THR A 64 9.27 -5.41 9.13
CA THR A 64 9.63 -6.82 9.24
C THR A 64 9.81 -7.27 10.70
N ASP A 65 10.00 -6.33 11.62
CA ASP A 65 10.06 -6.56 13.06
C ASP A 65 8.65 -6.43 13.68
N ALA A 66 8.04 -7.56 13.99
CA ALA A 66 6.70 -7.62 14.58
C ALA A 66 6.64 -6.93 15.95
N ALA A 67 7.70 -7.01 16.77
CA ALA A 67 7.73 -6.39 18.08
C ALA A 67 7.81 -4.86 17.96
N ALA A 68 8.60 -4.36 17.01
CA ALA A 68 8.68 -2.93 16.73
C ALA A 68 7.33 -2.37 16.22
N VAL A 69 6.61 -3.11 15.36
CA VAL A 69 5.27 -2.71 14.88
C VAL A 69 4.27 -2.69 16.04
N GLN A 70 4.28 -3.70 16.93
CA GLN A 70 3.43 -3.73 18.10
C GLN A 70 3.74 -2.54 19.02
N ALA A 71 5.00 -2.27 19.31
CA ALA A 71 5.43 -1.15 20.15
C ALA A 71 4.97 0.22 19.57
N ALA A 72 5.02 0.40 18.25
CA ALA A 72 4.53 1.63 17.62
C ALA A 72 3.01 1.82 17.80
N VAL A 73 2.23 0.75 17.74
CA VAL A 73 0.78 0.79 18.02
C VAL A 73 0.54 1.08 19.51
N ASP A 74 1.26 0.40 20.40
CA ASP A 74 1.11 0.57 21.86
C ASP A 74 1.47 2.00 22.30
N GLU A 75 2.49 2.61 21.70
CA GLU A 75 2.87 4.01 21.94
C GLU A 75 1.73 4.97 21.62
N VAL A 76 1.13 4.84 20.43
CA VAL A 76 0.00 5.69 20.03
C VAL A 76 -1.18 5.50 20.98
N VAL A 77 -1.52 4.26 21.32
CA VAL A 77 -2.64 3.95 22.22
C VAL A 77 -2.35 4.44 23.64
N SER A 78 -1.14 4.27 24.16
CA SER A 78 -0.75 4.77 25.47
C SER A 78 -0.86 6.28 25.59
N ARG A 79 -0.47 7.01 24.56
CA ARG A 79 -0.48 8.47 24.53
C ARG A 79 -1.88 9.06 24.32
N THR A 80 -2.74 8.39 23.54
CA THR A 80 -4.00 8.98 23.05
C THR A 80 -5.26 8.20 23.44
N GLY A 81 -5.09 7.01 24.01
CA GLY A 81 -6.18 6.09 24.35
C GLY A 81 -6.81 5.35 23.17
N ARG A 82 -6.34 5.59 21.93
CA ARG A 82 -6.97 5.04 20.72
C ARG A 82 -6.04 4.94 19.53
N LEU A 83 -6.41 4.07 18.58
CA LEU A 83 -5.89 4.05 17.22
C LEU A 83 -7.07 3.94 16.25
N ASP A 84 -7.26 4.96 15.41
CA ASP A 84 -8.39 5.00 14.48
C ASP A 84 -8.05 4.44 13.10
N LEU A 85 -6.81 4.67 12.63
CA LEU A 85 -6.41 4.37 11.26
C LEU A 85 -5.03 3.70 11.26
N MET A 86 -4.94 2.53 10.63
CA MET A 86 -3.68 1.85 10.37
C MET A 86 -3.46 1.72 8.86
N PHE A 87 -2.45 2.43 8.33
CA PHE A 87 -2.06 2.34 6.92
C PHE A 87 -0.82 1.44 6.79
N ASN A 88 -1.03 0.21 6.38
CA ASN A 88 0.01 -0.73 6.00
C ASN A 88 0.42 -0.42 4.56
N ASN A 89 1.35 0.53 4.41
CA ASN A 89 1.74 1.04 3.10
C ASN A 89 3.18 0.69 2.72
N ALA A 90 4.07 0.42 3.67
CA ALA A 90 5.43 0.00 3.38
C ALA A 90 5.47 -1.15 2.37
N GLY A 91 6.37 -1.06 1.40
CA GLY A 91 6.46 -2.08 0.36
C GLY A 91 7.64 -1.87 -0.58
N ILE A 92 8.11 -2.97 -1.13
CA ILE A 92 9.21 -3.04 -2.11
C ILE A 92 8.75 -3.77 -3.37
N VAL A 93 9.55 -3.69 -4.43
CA VAL A 93 9.35 -4.41 -5.69
C VAL A 93 10.66 -5.05 -6.13
N TRP A 94 10.56 -6.23 -6.74
CA TRP A 94 11.59 -6.83 -7.58
C TRP A 94 10.96 -7.15 -8.92
N GLY A 95 11.59 -6.70 -9.99
CA GLY A 95 11.13 -6.91 -11.36
C GLY A 95 12.27 -7.38 -12.25
N GLY A 96 11.98 -8.30 -13.15
CA GLY A 96 12.91 -8.97 -14.05
C GLY A 96 12.50 -10.43 -14.26
N ASP A 97 13.32 -11.17 -14.98
CA ASP A 97 13.10 -12.59 -15.20
C ASP A 97 13.18 -13.37 -13.88
N THR A 98 12.20 -14.24 -13.67
CA THR A 98 12.01 -14.93 -12.40
C THR A 98 13.22 -15.79 -11.98
N GLU A 99 13.92 -16.38 -12.95
CA GLU A 99 15.14 -17.16 -12.72
C GLU A 99 16.33 -16.34 -12.22
N LEU A 100 16.29 -15.01 -12.40
CA LEU A 100 17.34 -14.10 -11.91
C LEU A 100 17.06 -13.58 -10.50
N ILE A 101 15.85 -13.75 -9.98
CA ILE A 101 15.46 -13.30 -8.63
C ILE A 101 16.02 -14.28 -7.61
N THR A 102 16.88 -13.81 -6.74
CA THR A 102 17.50 -14.62 -5.67
C THR A 102 16.51 -14.97 -4.55
N LEU A 103 16.79 -16.03 -3.79
CA LEU A 103 15.97 -16.39 -2.62
C LEU A 103 15.92 -15.27 -1.57
N ASP A 104 17.01 -14.52 -1.40
CA ASP A 104 17.03 -13.36 -0.49
C ASP A 104 16.07 -12.26 -0.96
N GLN A 105 15.98 -12.00 -2.25
CA GLN A 105 15.00 -11.08 -2.82
C GLN A 105 13.56 -11.58 -2.68
N TRP A 106 13.33 -12.90 -2.83
CA TRP A 106 12.05 -13.53 -2.54
C TRP A 106 11.67 -13.36 -1.06
N ASN A 107 12.59 -13.65 -0.15
CA ASN A 107 12.36 -13.51 1.29
C ASN A 107 12.09 -12.06 1.65
N ALA A 108 12.90 -11.12 1.16
CA ALA A 108 12.71 -9.70 1.43
C ALA A 108 11.32 -9.17 1.00
N ILE A 109 10.82 -9.59 -0.18
CA ILE A 109 9.50 -9.13 -0.63
C ILE A 109 8.37 -9.78 0.18
N ILE A 110 8.53 -11.02 0.65
CA ILE A 110 7.59 -11.69 1.54
C ILE A 110 7.58 -10.99 2.90
N ASP A 111 8.75 -10.71 3.45
CA ASP A 111 8.89 -10.10 4.77
C ASP A 111 8.30 -8.68 4.80
N VAL A 112 8.62 -7.85 3.82
CA VAL A 112 8.11 -6.48 3.78
C VAL A 112 6.65 -6.43 3.34
N ASN A 113 6.31 -7.00 2.17
CA ASN A 113 5.00 -6.78 1.55
C ASN A 113 3.88 -7.64 2.13
N ILE A 114 4.21 -8.80 2.72
CA ILE A 114 3.22 -9.73 3.29
C ILE A 114 3.28 -9.69 4.81
N ARG A 115 4.42 -10.09 5.42
CA ARG A 115 4.54 -10.13 6.88
C ARG A 115 4.40 -8.74 7.51
N GLY A 116 4.99 -7.69 6.90
CA GLY A 116 4.82 -6.31 7.37
C GLY A 116 3.36 -5.88 7.43
N VAL A 117 2.54 -6.26 6.44
CA VAL A 117 1.08 -6.01 6.48
C VAL A 117 0.42 -6.85 7.57
N VAL A 118 0.80 -8.12 7.73
CA VAL A 118 0.29 -9.00 8.79
C VAL A 118 0.62 -8.44 10.17
N HIS A 119 1.84 -7.95 10.40
CA HIS A 119 2.25 -7.36 11.68
C HIS A 119 1.40 -6.13 12.01
N GLY A 120 1.17 -5.23 11.03
CA GLY A 120 0.30 -4.07 11.23
C GLY A 120 -1.15 -4.44 11.53
N VAL A 121 -1.68 -5.48 10.86
CA VAL A 121 -3.02 -6.02 11.15
C VAL A 121 -3.04 -6.63 12.55
N ALA A 122 -2.09 -7.47 12.90
CA ALA A 122 -2.03 -8.16 14.18
C ALA A 122 -1.92 -7.18 15.37
N ALA A 123 -1.19 -6.09 15.21
CA ALA A 123 -1.04 -5.07 16.24
C ALA A 123 -2.29 -4.16 16.36
N ALA A 124 -2.83 -3.69 15.24
CA ALA A 124 -3.90 -2.68 15.24
C ALA A 124 -5.30 -3.29 15.43
N TYR A 125 -5.58 -4.43 14.81
CA TYR A 125 -6.94 -4.99 14.79
C TYR A 125 -7.51 -5.32 16.17
N PRO A 126 -6.77 -5.95 17.10
CA PRO A 126 -7.27 -6.19 18.47
C PRO A 126 -7.60 -4.90 19.22
N VAL A 127 -6.84 -3.82 19.02
CA VAL A 127 -7.12 -2.50 19.58
C VAL A 127 -8.45 -1.98 19.03
N MET A 128 -8.65 -2.02 17.74
CA MET A 128 -9.85 -1.54 17.07
C MET A 128 -11.10 -2.35 17.44
N ILE A 129 -10.96 -3.68 17.65
CA ILE A 129 -12.05 -4.54 18.18
C ILE A 129 -12.50 -4.04 19.56
N ARG A 130 -11.56 -3.81 20.48
CA ARG A 130 -11.88 -3.32 21.83
C ARG A 130 -12.52 -1.92 21.81
N GLN A 131 -12.16 -1.10 20.83
CA GLN A 131 -12.75 0.24 20.63
C GLN A 131 -14.15 0.19 20.03
N GLY A 132 -14.51 -0.91 19.32
CA GLY A 132 -15.74 -1.00 18.52
C GLY A 132 -15.69 -0.15 17.24
N HIS A 133 -14.53 0.38 16.86
CA HIS A 133 -14.32 1.16 15.64
C HIS A 133 -12.84 1.19 15.24
N GLY A 134 -12.58 1.49 14.00
CA GLY A 134 -11.26 1.66 13.40
C GLY A 134 -11.30 1.41 11.90
N HIS A 135 -10.18 1.65 11.23
CA HIS A 135 -10.05 1.34 9.82
C HIS A 135 -8.63 0.91 9.48
N ILE A 136 -8.48 -0.25 8.87
CA ILE A 136 -7.22 -0.78 8.35
C ILE A 136 -7.17 -0.55 6.85
N VAL A 137 -6.10 0.08 6.37
CA VAL A 137 -5.88 0.37 4.95
C VAL A 137 -4.61 -0.32 4.49
N ASN A 138 -4.72 -1.26 3.58
CA ASN A 138 -3.59 -2.02 3.06
C ASN A 138 -3.28 -1.59 1.62
N THR A 139 -2.07 -1.09 1.38
CA THR A 139 -1.61 -0.71 0.04
C THR A 139 -1.22 -1.97 -0.74
N ALA A 140 -2.14 -2.44 -1.56
CA ALA A 140 -1.94 -3.49 -2.54
C ALA A 140 -1.38 -2.91 -3.87
N SER A 141 -1.92 -3.31 -5.00
CA SER A 141 -1.60 -2.85 -6.36
C SER A 141 -2.58 -3.45 -7.36
N MET A 142 -2.64 -2.92 -8.57
CA MET A 142 -3.22 -3.64 -9.73
C MET A 142 -2.56 -5.00 -9.94
N ALA A 143 -1.28 -5.15 -9.61
CA ALA A 143 -0.57 -6.43 -9.61
C ALA A 143 -1.15 -7.46 -8.62
N GLY A 144 -2.00 -7.06 -7.67
CA GLY A 144 -2.77 -7.94 -6.79
C GLY A 144 -4.14 -8.35 -7.36
N LEU A 145 -4.52 -7.84 -8.52
CA LEU A 145 -5.81 -8.08 -9.18
C LEU A 145 -5.67 -8.66 -10.58
N ALA A 146 -4.55 -8.36 -11.26
CA ALA A 146 -4.22 -8.86 -12.59
C ALA A 146 -2.74 -9.26 -12.62
N ALA A 147 -2.48 -10.53 -12.92
CA ALA A 147 -1.12 -11.06 -12.95
C ALA A 147 -0.41 -10.69 -14.26
N THR A 148 0.85 -10.29 -14.13
CA THR A 148 1.75 -10.09 -15.27
C THR A 148 3.12 -10.73 -14.99
N GLY A 149 3.81 -11.22 -16.02
CA GLY A 149 5.19 -11.70 -15.92
C GLY A 149 6.18 -10.57 -15.64
N LEU A 150 7.42 -10.93 -15.38
CA LEU A 150 8.52 -10.04 -14.98
C LEU A 150 8.31 -9.31 -13.63
N LEU A 151 7.21 -9.59 -12.93
CA LEU A 151 6.91 -9.09 -11.58
C LEU A 151 6.42 -10.22 -10.66
N THR A 152 6.85 -11.45 -10.87
CA THR A 152 6.25 -12.66 -10.26
C THR A 152 6.19 -12.58 -8.73
N SER A 153 7.28 -12.22 -8.07
CA SER A 153 7.33 -12.08 -6.60
C SER A 153 6.44 -10.94 -6.10
N TYR A 154 6.42 -9.83 -6.80
CA TYR A 154 5.58 -8.68 -6.47
C TYR A 154 4.09 -8.99 -6.67
N VAL A 155 3.72 -9.60 -7.79
CA VAL A 155 2.35 -10.08 -8.09
C VAL A 155 1.86 -11.00 -6.97
N MET A 156 2.66 -12.02 -6.61
CA MET A 156 2.35 -12.91 -5.50
C MET A 156 2.07 -12.13 -4.21
N SER A 157 2.96 -11.23 -3.83
CA SER A 157 2.82 -10.46 -2.59
C SER A 157 1.56 -9.58 -2.57
N LYS A 158 1.24 -8.92 -3.69
CA LYS A 158 0.09 -8.03 -3.77
C LYS A 158 -1.25 -8.78 -3.87
N HIS A 159 -1.29 -9.99 -4.45
CA HIS A 159 -2.45 -10.89 -4.35
C HIS A 159 -2.70 -11.33 -2.91
N ALA A 160 -1.65 -11.66 -2.15
CA ALA A 160 -1.77 -11.99 -0.73
C ALA A 160 -2.40 -10.84 0.07
N VAL A 161 -1.97 -9.59 -0.17
CA VAL A 161 -2.52 -8.39 0.51
C VAL A 161 -4.00 -8.16 0.16
N VAL A 162 -4.38 -8.34 -1.12
CA VAL A 162 -5.81 -8.23 -1.52
C VAL A 162 -6.65 -9.31 -0.84
N GLY A 163 -6.20 -10.57 -0.88
CA GLY A 163 -6.90 -11.70 -0.26
C GLY A 163 -7.07 -11.50 1.25
N LEU A 164 -5.99 -11.15 1.96
CA LEU A 164 -6.02 -10.82 3.38
C LEU A 164 -7.02 -9.71 3.68
N SER A 165 -6.98 -8.61 2.91
CA SER A 165 -7.82 -7.44 3.16
C SER A 165 -9.31 -7.75 3.00
N LEU A 166 -9.68 -8.50 1.96
CA LEU A 166 -11.07 -8.85 1.69
C LEU A 166 -11.61 -9.88 2.69
N ALA A 167 -10.79 -10.87 3.09
CA ALA A 167 -11.15 -11.83 4.12
C ALA A 167 -11.34 -11.14 5.48
N LEU A 168 -10.34 -10.37 5.92
CA LEU A 168 -10.39 -9.63 7.18
C LEU A 168 -11.59 -8.69 7.24
N ARG A 169 -11.94 -8.04 6.13
CA ARG A 169 -13.10 -7.14 6.08
C ARG A 169 -14.40 -7.84 6.47
N SER A 170 -14.58 -9.09 6.05
CA SER A 170 -15.80 -9.86 6.37
C SER A 170 -15.93 -10.14 7.86
N GLU A 171 -14.80 -10.39 8.54
CA GLU A 171 -14.75 -10.58 10.00
C GLU A 171 -14.88 -9.24 10.74
N ALA A 172 -14.13 -8.24 10.29
CA ALA A 172 -14.00 -6.94 10.94
C ALA A 172 -15.33 -6.15 10.98
N ALA A 173 -16.21 -6.37 10.00
CA ALA A 173 -17.51 -5.70 9.93
C ALA A 173 -18.37 -5.91 11.18
N GLY A 174 -18.34 -7.12 11.77
CA GLY A 174 -19.05 -7.43 13.03
C GLY A 174 -18.51 -6.70 14.26
N HIS A 175 -17.31 -6.11 14.17
CA HIS A 175 -16.67 -5.36 15.23
C HIS A 175 -16.64 -3.84 14.98
N GLY A 176 -17.35 -3.36 13.97
CA GLY A 176 -17.34 -1.94 13.60
C GLY A 176 -16.03 -1.46 12.97
N VAL A 177 -15.17 -2.37 12.53
CA VAL A 177 -13.87 -2.06 11.93
C VAL A 177 -13.94 -2.15 10.40
N GLY A 178 -13.54 -1.09 9.71
CA GLY A 178 -13.41 -1.07 8.26
C GLY A 178 -12.08 -1.64 7.79
N VAL A 179 -12.08 -2.24 6.60
CA VAL A 179 -10.84 -2.65 5.93
C VAL A 179 -10.92 -2.26 4.46
N LEU A 180 -9.86 -1.60 3.96
CA LEU A 180 -9.74 -1.15 2.57
C LEU A 180 -8.47 -1.70 1.95
N ALA A 181 -8.58 -2.38 0.81
CA ALA A 181 -7.44 -2.64 -0.07
C ALA A 181 -7.32 -1.53 -1.13
N VAL A 182 -6.17 -0.85 -1.17
CA VAL A 182 -5.86 0.16 -2.19
C VAL A 182 -5.06 -0.48 -3.30
N CYS A 183 -5.62 -0.51 -4.51
CA CYS A 183 -5.06 -1.17 -5.68
C CYS A 183 -4.75 -0.15 -6.79
N PRO A 184 -3.70 0.64 -6.65
CA PRO A 184 -3.32 1.61 -7.67
C PRO A 184 -2.62 0.94 -8.85
N GLY A 185 -2.73 1.59 -10.01
CA GLY A 185 -1.80 1.39 -11.12
C GLY A 185 -0.42 1.98 -10.82
N ALA A 186 0.34 2.32 -11.88
CA ALA A 186 1.63 3.00 -11.74
C ALA A 186 1.43 4.38 -11.11
N VAL A 187 1.99 4.59 -9.91
CA VAL A 187 1.97 5.87 -9.18
C VAL A 187 3.35 6.51 -9.26
N GLN A 188 3.41 7.83 -9.44
CA GLN A 188 4.67 8.58 -9.50
C GLN A 188 5.39 8.57 -8.15
N THR A 189 6.19 7.54 -7.94
CA THR A 189 6.92 7.26 -6.70
C THR A 189 8.28 6.66 -7.01
N PRO A 190 9.25 6.70 -6.09
CA PRO A 190 10.56 6.08 -6.27
C PRO A 190 10.53 4.57 -6.57
N ILE A 191 9.43 3.87 -6.25
CA ILE A 191 9.30 2.43 -6.47
C ILE A 191 9.38 2.04 -7.96
N LEU A 192 8.99 2.96 -8.87
CA LEU A 192 9.04 2.71 -10.31
C LEU A 192 10.48 2.56 -10.85
N ASP A 193 11.46 3.10 -10.11
CA ASP A 193 12.86 3.14 -10.50
C ASP A 193 13.74 2.24 -9.62
N LYS A 194 13.13 1.43 -8.74
CA LYS A 194 13.82 0.52 -7.82
C LYS A 194 13.53 -0.94 -8.15
N GLY A 195 14.37 -1.84 -7.61
CA GLY A 195 14.14 -3.28 -7.64
C GLY A 195 14.27 -3.91 -9.03
N ALA A 196 15.05 -3.31 -9.92
CA ALA A 196 15.38 -3.92 -11.21
C ALA A 196 16.36 -5.07 -11.04
N VAL A 197 16.08 -6.19 -11.71
CA VAL A 197 16.95 -7.38 -11.80
C VAL A 197 17.24 -7.61 -13.29
N GLY A 198 18.53 -7.77 -13.63
CA GLY A 198 18.97 -7.78 -15.03
C GLY A 198 18.63 -6.46 -15.73
N ASP A 199 18.24 -6.53 -16.98
CA ASP A 199 17.93 -5.37 -17.82
C ASP A 199 16.49 -4.84 -17.66
N PHE A 200 15.82 -5.16 -16.54
CA PHE A 200 14.44 -4.76 -16.32
C PHE A 200 14.28 -3.24 -16.18
N ALA A 201 13.58 -2.62 -17.10
CA ALA A 201 13.28 -1.19 -17.10
C ALA A 201 11.95 -0.90 -16.41
N GLY A 202 11.95 -0.84 -15.06
CA GLY A 202 10.75 -0.79 -14.23
C GLY A 202 9.75 0.28 -14.64
N ARG A 203 10.17 1.55 -14.69
CA ARG A 203 9.28 2.67 -15.03
C ARG A 203 8.58 2.46 -16.37
N SER A 204 9.31 2.13 -17.45
CA SER A 204 8.72 1.93 -18.76
C SER A 204 7.80 0.71 -18.76
N PHE A 205 8.17 -0.37 -18.10
CA PHE A 205 7.33 -1.56 -17.94
C PHE A 205 5.97 -1.24 -17.31
N PHE A 206 5.97 -0.52 -16.18
CA PHE A 206 4.73 -0.16 -15.49
C PHE A 206 3.83 0.77 -16.32
N LEU A 207 4.41 1.77 -16.98
CA LEU A 207 3.65 2.72 -17.79
C LEU A 207 3.09 2.08 -19.05
N GLU A 208 3.91 1.31 -19.79
CA GLU A 208 3.47 0.63 -21.00
C GLU A 208 2.44 -0.47 -20.70
N GLY A 209 2.64 -1.24 -19.61
CA GLY A 209 1.69 -2.26 -19.17
C GLY A 209 0.28 -1.71 -18.94
N GLN A 210 0.17 -0.44 -18.55
CA GLN A 210 -1.10 0.25 -18.34
C GLN A 210 -1.53 1.15 -19.51
N GLY A 211 -0.80 1.13 -20.61
CA GLY A 211 -1.10 1.95 -21.78
C GLY A 211 -1.10 3.46 -21.50
N THR A 212 -0.28 3.92 -20.53
CA THR A 212 -0.19 5.33 -20.17
C THR A 212 1.23 5.87 -20.32
N LYS A 213 1.34 7.17 -20.57
CA LYS A 213 2.62 7.89 -20.60
C LYS A 213 3.00 8.52 -19.27
N ASN A 214 2.00 8.72 -18.40
CA ASN A 214 2.18 9.41 -17.14
C ASN A 214 1.72 8.51 -15.98
N ALA A 215 2.54 8.43 -14.95
CA ALA A 215 2.18 7.78 -13.71
C ALA A 215 1.10 8.58 -12.95
N TYR A 216 0.32 7.89 -12.13
CA TYR A 216 -0.74 8.50 -11.34
C TYR A 216 -0.16 9.39 -10.22
N ASP A 217 -0.79 10.52 -9.95
CA ASP A 217 -0.37 11.46 -8.91
C ASP A 217 -0.59 10.85 -7.51
N PRO A 218 0.46 10.76 -6.66
CA PRO A 218 0.33 10.21 -5.31
C PRO A 218 -0.57 11.05 -4.39
N ASP A 219 -0.60 12.36 -4.51
CA ASP A 219 -1.47 13.21 -3.69
C ASP A 219 -2.94 13.05 -4.08
N ARG A 220 -3.22 12.82 -5.36
CA ARG A 220 -4.56 12.45 -5.81
C ARG A 220 -4.97 11.08 -5.26
N LEU A 221 -4.08 10.08 -5.33
CA LEU A 221 -4.33 8.76 -4.76
C LEU A 221 -4.63 8.85 -3.26
N ALA A 222 -3.87 9.64 -2.52
CA ALA A 222 -4.08 9.86 -1.08
C ALA A 222 -5.50 10.42 -0.82
N ARG A 223 -5.90 11.48 -1.52
CA ARG A 223 -7.25 12.06 -1.38
C ARG A 223 -8.37 11.05 -1.70
N GLU A 224 -8.22 10.26 -2.77
CA GLU A 224 -9.18 9.22 -3.15
C GLU A 224 -9.21 8.09 -2.12
N THR A 225 -8.06 7.73 -1.51
CA THR A 225 -7.97 6.75 -0.43
C THR A 225 -8.73 7.22 0.80
N LEU A 226 -8.52 8.46 1.26
CA LEU A 226 -9.25 9.02 2.40
C LEU A 226 -10.78 9.08 2.13
N HIS A 227 -11.16 9.41 0.91
CA HIS A 227 -12.58 9.38 0.51
C HIS A 227 -13.15 7.95 0.55
N ALA A 228 -12.38 6.94 0.12
CA ALA A 228 -12.78 5.53 0.17
C ALA A 228 -12.90 5.03 1.62
N VAL A 229 -11.99 5.42 2.51
CA VAL A 229 -12.07 5.17 3.96
C VAL A 229 -13.36 5.76 4.55
N GLY A 230 -13.64 7.04 4.29
CA GLY A 230 -14.84 7.70 4.79
C GLY A 230 -16.14 7.09 4.28
N ARG A 231 -16.12 6.37 3.16
CA ARG A 231 -17.24 5.60 2.60
C ARG A 231 -17.20 4.12 2.95
N ASN A 232 -16.27 3.72 3.78
CA ASN A 232 -16.07 2.32 4.17
C ASN A 232 -16.03 1.36 2.96
N ARG A 233 -15.29 1.70 1.90
CA ARG A 233 -15.14 0.84 0.73
C ARG A 233 -14.25 -0.36 1.03
N ALA A 234 -14.54 -1.48 0.38
CA ALA A 234 -13.70 -2.69 0.47
C ALA A 234 -12.43 -2.59 -0.41
N LEU A 235 -12.58 -1.94 -1.56
CA LEU A 235 -11.57 -1.90 -2.60
C LEU A 235 -11.56 -0.52 -3.27
N LEU A 236 -10.36 0.02 -3.48
CA LEU A 236 -10.12 1.20 -4.30
C LEU A 236 -9.20 0.82 -5.46
N VAL A 237 -9.69 0.84 -6.68
CA VAL A 237 -8.92 0.57 -7.89
C VAL A 237 -8.83 1.85 -8.70
N VAL A 238 -7.64 2.34 -8.94
CA VAL A 238 -7.37 3.59 -9.67
C VAL A 238 -6.12 3.47 -10.55
N PRO A 239 -6.08 4.19 -11.66
CA PRO A 239 -7.09 5.03 -12.30
C PRO A 239 -8.29 4.22 -12.86
N LYS A 240 -9.25 4.90 -13.51
CA LYS A 240 -10.42 4.23 -14.12
C LYS A 240 -10.03 3.17 -15.17
N THR A 241 -8.93 3.36 -15.87
CA THR A 241 -8.38 2.38 -16.82
C THR A 241 -7.97 1.08 -16.12
N ALA A 242 -7.30 1.19 -14.96
CA ALA A 242 -6.96 0.03 -14.14
C ALA A 242 -8.21 -0.69 -13.61
N TYR A 243 -9.26 0.04 -13.27
CA TYR A 243 -10.55 -0.56 -12.88
C TYR A 243 -11.18 -1.36 -14.04
N ALA A 244 -11.14 -0.84 -15.26
CA ALA A 244 -11.64 -1.55 -16.44
C ALA A 244 -10.80 -2.81 -16.73
N GLU A 245 -9.49 -2.73 -16.60
CA GLU A 245 -8.57 -3.87 -16.72
C GLU A 245 -8.88 -4.97 -15.67
N TRP A 246 -9.11 -4.58 -14.42
CA TRP A 246 -9.51 -5.51 -13.38
C TRP A 246 -10.84 -6.22 -13.69
N LEU A 247 -11.85 -5.50 -14.17
CA LEU A 247 -13.11 -6.12 -14.59
C LEU A 247 -12.89 -7.08 -15.75
N PHE A 248 -12.10 -6.69 -16.74
CA PHE A 248 -11.74 -7.56 -17.87
C PHE A 248 -11.00 -8.82 -17.40
N ALA A 249 -10.07 -8.70 -16.45
CA ALA A 249 -9.35 -9.84 -15.87
C ALA A 249 -10.30 -10.87 -15.23
N ARG A 250 -11.41 -10.43 -14.64
CA ARG A 250 -12.40 -11.31 -14.03
C ARG A 250 -13.31 -12.03 -15.03
N ILE A 251 -13.58 -11.40 -16.17
CA ILE A 251 -14.50 -11.93 -17.19
C ILE A 251 -13.74 -12.80 -18.20
N ALA A 252 -12.51 -12.40 -18.57
CA ALA A 252 -11.74 -13.04 -19.63
C ALA A 252 -10.28 -13.35 -19.19
N PRO A 253 -10.07 -14.15 -18.10
CA PRO A 253 -8.73 -14.37 -17.52
C PRO A 253 -7.76 -15.01 -18.53
N ASN A 254 -8.21 -15.95 -19.34
CA ASN A 254 -7.37 -16.59 -20.35
C ASN A 254 -6.93 -15.62 -21.46
N THR A 255 -7.77 -14.66 -21.82
CA THR A 255 -7.43 -13.63 -22.81
C THR A 255 -6.40 -12.67 -22.25
N LEU A 256 -6.60 -12.21 -21.00
CA LEU A 256 -5.61 -11.38 -20.32
C LEU A 256 -4.25 -12.10 -20.22
N GLN A 257 -4.24 -13.39 -19.88
CA GLN A 257 -3.00 -14.16 -19.80
C GLN A 257 -2.27 -14.24 -21.16
N ARG A 258 -2.99 -14.42 -22.27
CA ARG A 258 -2.39 -14.39 -23.62
C ARG A 258 -1.82 -13.01 -23.96
N MET A 259 -2.48 -11.93 -23.52
CA MET A 259 -1.98 -10.56 -23.70
C MET A 259 -0.72 -10.34 -22.85
N SER A 260 -0.69 -10.81 -21.62
CA SER A 260 0.48 -10.74 -20.72
C SER A 260 1.69 -11.46 -21.33
N VAL A 261 1.52 -12.67 -21.88
CA VAL A 261 2.59 -13.40 -22.55
C VAL A 261 3.18 -12.60 -23.72
N ARG A 262 2.33 -12.00 -24.56
CA ARG A 262 2.78 -11.16 -25.68
C ARG A 262 3.50 -9.89 -25.20
N PHE A 263 2.99 -9.28 -24.13
CA PHE A 263 3.60 -8.10 -23.54
C PHE A 263 4.99 -8.41 -22.98
N VAL A 264 5.16 -9.51 -22.24
CA VAL A 264 6.47 -9.97 -21.73
C VAL A 264 7.44 -10.23 -22.86
N ALA A 265 7.02 -10.93 -23.93
CA ALA A 265 7.86 -11.18 -25.10
C ALA A 265 8.34 -9.87 -25.75
N LYS A 266 7.45 -8.86 -25.84
CA LYS A 266 7.81 -7.52 -26.35
C LYS A 266 8.81 -6.81 -25.43
N GLN A 267 8.69 -6.94 -24.11
CA GLN A 267 9.62 -6.29 -23.17
C GLN A 267 11.02 -6.91 -23.23
N ARG A 268 11.11 -8.25 -23.41
CA ARG A 268 12.40 -8.97 -23.57
C ARG A 268 13.11 -8.69 -24.90
N ALA A 269 12.39 -8.19 -25.89
CA ALA A 269 12.94 -7.87 -27.21
C ALA A 269 13.49 -6.42 -27.32
N LYS A 270 13.44 -5.66 -26.25
CA LYS A 270 13.99 -4.29 -26.17
C LYS A 270 15.42 -4.29 -25.66
#